data_655dc5d5e8a7eb9ee7375dd8b4169915
#
_entry.id   655dc5d5e8a7eb9ee7375dd8b4169915
#
_cell.length_a   1.000
_cell.length_b   1.000
_cell.length_c   1.000
_cell.angle_alpha   90.00
_cell.angle_beta   90.00
_cell.angle_gamma   90.00
#
_symmetry.space_group_name_H-M   'P 1'
#
loop_
_entity.id
_entity.type
_entity.pdbx_description
1 polymer ?
#
loop_
_entity_poly.entity_id
_entity_poly.type
_entity_poly.pdbx_seq_one_letter_code
_entity_poly.pdbx_strand_id
1 'polypeptide(L)'
;KDMTQRSFQQRVQYQEGRKVRGSRQARAIGKASKYGRKQQEEAWKNTEVEALYQLRAAGVRVPEPFGYFHGVLVMELVTDADGFSAARLGEVELEADQARVYHKVLVRQIQLMLCCGLIHGDLSAYNVLVGPDGRW
;
A
#
# COMPACT_ATOMS: atom_id res chain seq x y z
N LYS A 1 8.81 -7.57 0.71
CA LYS A 1 8.12 -7.89 -0.55
C LYS A 1 8.88 -7.22 -1.69
N ASP A 2 9.45 -8.00 -2.60
CA ASP A 2 10.16 -7.44 -3.75
C ASP A 2 9.14 -6.91 -4.75
N MET A 3 9.15 -5.60 -4.97
CA MET A 3 8.18 -4.89 -5.80
C MET A 3 8.57 -4.82 -7.29
N THR A 4 9.69 -5.45 -7.67
CA THR A 4 10.22 -5.39 -9.04
C THR A 4 9.42 -6.17 -10.08
N GLN A 5 8.52 -7.08 -9.65
CA GLN A 5 7.82 -8.00 -10.56
C GLN A 5 6.43 -7.56 -11.03
N ARG A 6 5.91 -6.41 -10.59
CA ARG A 6 4.62 -5.93 -11.09
C ARG A 6 4.79 -5.02 -12.30
N SER A 7 4.48 -5.52 -13.50
CA SER A 7 4.34 -4.69 -14.69
C SER A 7 3.02 -3.90 -14.63
N PHE A 8 3.05 -2.69 -14.10
CA PHE A 8 1.91 -1.78 -14.18
C PHE A 8 1.82 -1.18 -15.58
N GLN A 9 0.86 -1.58 -16.38
CA GLN A 9 0.62 -0.99 -17.71
C GLN A 9 0.12 0.47 -17.66
N GLN A 10 -0.25 0.99 -16.48
CA GLN A 10 -0.78 2.36 -16.30
C GLN A 10 0.13 3.27 -15.45
N ARG A 11 1.44 2.99 -15.37
CA ARG A 11 2.40 3.83 -14.62
C ARG A 11 2.44 5.30 -15.06
N VAL A 12 2.08 5.59 -16.30
CA VAL A 12 2.17 6.93 -16.87
C VAL A 12 1.08 7.87 -16.32
N GLN A 13 -0.14 7.39 -16.13
CA GLN A 13 -1.26 8.21 -15.63
C GLN A 13 -1.12 8.63 -14.16
N TYR A 14 -0.39 7.84 -13.35
CA TYR A 14 -0.19 8.14 -11.93
C TYR A 14 0.86 9.25 -11.67
N GLN A 15 1.59 9.67 -12.69
CA GLN A 15 2.72 10.62 -12.58
C GLN A 15 2.37 12.06 -12.95
N GLU A 16 1.19 12.33 -13.50
CA GLU A 16 0.81 13.68 -13.97
C GLU A 16 0.72 14.76 -12.88
N GLY A 17 0.75 14.38 -11.59
CA GLY A 17 0.70 15.32 -10.46
C GLY A 17 2.04 15.74 -9.86
N ARG A 18 3.18 15.11 -10.24
CA ARG A 18 4.47 15.35 -9.59
C ARG A 18 5.42 16.17 -10.45
N LYS A 19 5.64 17.43 -10.04
CA LYS A 19 6.65 18.30 -10.65
C LYS A 19 8.06 17.84 -10.26
N VAL A 20 8.80 17.25 -11.20
CA VAL A 20 10.22 16.93 -11.05
C VAL A 20 11.04 18.21 -11.21
N ARG A 21 11.80 18.60 -10.17
CA ARG A 21 12.69 19.74 -10.21
C ARG A 21 14.00 19.34 -10.90
N GLY A 22 14.17 19.78 -12.15
CA GLY A 22 15.41 19.59 -12.92
C GLY A 22 15.20 19.03 -14.33
N SER A 23 15.64 19.79 -15.35
CA SER A 23 15.40 19.46 -16.76
C SER A 23 16.11 18.17 -17.23
N ARG A 24 17.24 17.79 -16.61
CA ARG A 24 17.97 16.54 -16.93
C ARG A 24 17.25 15.32 -16.34
N GLN A 25 16.74 15.45 -15.12
CA GLN A 25 16.00 14.39 -14.40
C GLN A 25 14.66 14.11 -15.08
N ALA A 26 13.92 15.16 -15.45
CA ALA A 26 12.67 15.03 -16.20
C ALA A 26 12.88 14.34 -17.57
N ARG A 27 13.97 14.66 -18.30
CA ARG A 27 14.30 14.01 -19.57
C ARG A 27 14.73 12.55 -19.41
N ALA A 28 15.46 12.21 -18.35
CA ALA A 28 15.88 10.83 -18.08
C ALA A 28 14.68 9.93 -17.72
N ILE A 29 13.73 10.47 -16.93
CA ILE A 29 12.48 9.80 -16.59
C ILE A 29 11.61 9.60 -17.83
N GLY A 30 11.42 10.64 -18.66
CA GLY A 30 10.60 10.57 -19.88
C GLY A 30 11.17 9.63 -20.96
N LYS A 31 12.49 9.39 -20.98
CA LYS A 31 13.13 8.45 -21.92
C LYS A 31 13.18 7.00 -21.41
N ALA A 32 12.56 6.69 -20.27
CA ALA A 32 12.59 5.36 -19.65
C ALA A 32 14.02 4.75 -19.56
N SER A 33 15.03 5.60 -19.42
CA SER A 33 16.41 5.16 -19.27
C SER A 33 16.58 4.33 -17.99
N LYS A 34 17.64 3.48 -17.92
CA LYS A 34 17.94 2.68 -16.70
C LYS A 34 18.05 3.57 -15.45
N TYR A 35 18.64 4.75 -15.60
CA TYR A 35 18.73 5.76 -14.52
C TYR A 35 17.35 6.34 -14.17
N GLY A 36 16.54 6.71 -15.16
CA GLY A 36 15.19 7.22 -14.94
C GLY A 36 14.28 6.21 -14.27
N ARG A 37 14.36 4.94 -14.64
CA ARG A 37 13.62 3.85 -13.98
C ARG A 37 14.03 3.68 -12.52
N LYS A 38 15.33 3.69 -12.22
CA LYS A 38 15.83 3.62 -10.84
C LYS A 38 15.35 4.78 -9.99
N GLN A 39 15.41 6.01 -10.49
CA GLN A 39 14.90 7.20 -9.80
C GLN A 39 13.38 7.15 -9.57
N GLN A 40 12.62 6.62 -10.53
CA GLN A 40 11.18 6.40 -10.36
C GLN A 40 10.87 5.36 -9.31
N GLU A 41 11.62 4.25 -9.28
CA GLU A 41 11.47 3.20 -8.27
C GLU A 41 11.80 3.72 -6.87
N GLU A 42 12.87 4.47 -6.70
CA GLU A 42 13.23 5.08 -5.41
C GLU A 42 12.18 6.10 -4.94
N ALA A 43 11.69 6.97 -5.83
CA ALA A 43 10.64 7.92 -5.51
C ALA A 43 9.32 7.22 -5.14
N TRP A 44 8.98 6.12 -5.81
CA TRP A 44 7.77 5.37 -5.53
C TRP A 44 7.85 4.60 -4.20
N LYS A 45 8.99 4.00 -3.91
CA LYS A 45 9.27 3.30 -2.65
C LYS A 45 9.18 4.23 -1.44
N ASN A 46 9.76 5.42 -1.52
CA ASN A 46 9.63 6.44 -0.46
C ASN A 46 8.17 6.86 -0.26
N THR A 47 7.39 6.93 -1.33
CA THR A 47 5.96 7.28 -1.26
C THR A 47 5.13 6.19 -0.57
N GLU A 48 5.45 4.91 -0.78
CA GLU A 48 4.73 3.81 -0.11
C GLU A 48 4.97 3.86 1.41
N VAL A 49 6.21 4.09 1.83
CA VAL A 49 6.55 4.24 3.25
C VAL A 49 5.86 5.46 3.87
N GLU A 50 5.96 6.61 3.21
CA GLU A 50 5.29 7.84 3.66
C GLU A 50 3.77 7.66 3.75
N ALA A 51 3.16 6.97 2.77
CA ALA A 51 1.74 6.67 2.79
C ALA A 51 1.34 5.80 3.99
N LEU A 52 2.13 4.79 4.33
CA LEU A 52 1.86 3.94 5.51
C LEU A 52 1.90 4.75 6.81
N TYR A 53 2.90 5.61 7.00
CA TYR A 53 2.96 6.50 8.16
C TYR A 53 1.77 7.47 8.20
N GLN A 54 1.40 8.05 7.06
CA GLN A 54 0.27 8.97 6.97
C GLN A 54 -1.06 8.27 7.27
N LEU A 55 -1.28 7.07 6.72
CA LEU A 55 -2.46 6.24 6.97
C LEU A 55 -2.58 5.88 8.46
N ARG A 56 -1.46 5.44 9.07
CA ARG A 56 -1.43 5.11 10.48
C ARG A 56 -1.74 6.32 11.37
N ALA A 57 -1.16 7.48 11.06
CA ALA A 57 -1.44 8.73 11.76
C ALA A 57 -2.91 9.17 11.63
N ALA A 58 -3.57 8.85 10.51
CA ALA A 58 -4.99 9.08 10.28
C ALA A 58 -5.91 8.04 10.94
N GLY A 59 -5.36 7.04 11.64
CA GLY A 59 -6.11 5.96 12.28
C GLY A 59 -6.58 4.87 11.34
N VAL A 60 -6.03 4.80 10.12
CA VAL A 60 -6.25 3.66 9.23
C VAL A 60 -5.42 2.48 9.72
N ARG A 61 -6.04 1.31 9.74
CA ARG A 61 -5.39 0.06 10.17
C ARG A 61 -4.50 -0.47 9.05
N VAL A 62 -3.23 -0.25 9.20
CA VAL A 62 -2.18 -0.73 8.29
C VAL A 62 -1.07 -1.35 9.13
N PRO A 63 -0.28 -2.29 8.59
CA PRO A 63 0.90 -2.82 9.27
C PRO A 63 1.83 -1.67 9.66
N GLU A 64 2.40 -1.73 10.86
CA GLU A 64 3.35 -0.72 11.33
C GLU A 64 4.62 -0.72 10.46
N PRO A 65 4.94 0.39 9.80
CA PRO A 65 6.18 0.47 9.05
C PRO A 65 7.35 0.75 10.00
N PHE A 66 8.37 -0.10 9.98
CA PHE A 66 9.59 0.08 10.77
C PHE A 66 10.70 0.82 9.99
N GLY A 67 10.60 0.85 8.68
CA GLY A 67 11.50 1.60 7.82
C GLY A 67 11.76 0.95 6.47
N TYR A 68 12.64 1.61 5.72
CA TYR A 68 13.02 1.18 4.39
C TYR A 68 14.54 1.05 4.30
N PHE A 69 15.05 -0.17 4.13
CA PHE A 69 16.47 -0.48 4.17
C PHE A 69 16.88 -1.23 2.90
N HIS A 70 17.88 -0.73 2.19
CA HIS A 70 18.46 -1.37 1.00
C HIS A 70 17.44 -1.85 -0.06
N GLY A 71 16.36 -1.10 -0.25
CA GLY A 71 15.34 -1.49 -1.21
C GLY A 71 14.22 -2.37 -0.65
N VAL A 72 14.24 -2.66 0.65
CA VAL A 72 13.25 -3.53 1.33
C VAL A 72 12.46 -2.72 2.35
N LEU A 73 11.14 -2.76 2.25
CA LEU A 73 10.23 -2.24 3.27
C LEU A 73 10.12 -3.26 4.40
N VAL A 74 10.48 -2.83 5.60
CA VAL A 74 10.32 -3.60 6.84
C VAL A 74 9.09 -3.09 7.55
N MET A 75 8.16 -3.97 7.84
CA MET A 75 6.89 -3.65 8.50
C MET A 75 6.45 -4.80 9.42
N GLU A 76 5.48 -4.50 10.26
CA GLU A 76 4.82 -5.46 11.12
C GLU A 76 4.32 -6.69 10.35
N LEU A 77 4.56 -7.87 10.92
CA LEU A 77 3.90 -9.09 10.51
C LEU A 77 2.56 -9.17 11.24
N VAL A 78 1.47 -8.93 10.55
CA VAL A 78 0.14 -9.14 11.11
C VAL A 78 -0.08 -10.63 11.31
N THR A 79 -0.43 -11.01 12.54
CA THR A 79 -0.65 -12.42 12.92
C THR A 79 -2.11 -12.66 13.28
N ASP A 80 -2.52 -13.92 13.24
CA ASP A 80 -3.77 -14.40 13.82
C ASP A 80 -3.65 -14.62 15.34
N ALA A 81 -4.69 -15.17 15.97
CA ALA A 81 -4.72 -15.44 17.41
C ALA A 81 -3.69 -16.49 17.86
N ASP A 82 -3.26 -17.36 16.97
CA ASP A 82 -2.29 -18.43 17.23
C ASP A 82 -0.84 -18.01 16.94
N GLY A 83 -0.66 -16.76 16.46
CA GLY A 83 0.65 -16.19 16.13
C GLY A 83 1.16 -16.54 14.73
N PHE A 84 0.36 -17.17 13.89
CA PHE A 84 0.69 -17.40 12.49
C PHE A 84 0.37 -16.16 11.65
N SER A 85 0.95 -16.08 10.45
CA SER A 85 0.64 -14.99 9.52
C SER A 85 -0.86 -14.91 9.25
N ALA A 86 -1.44 -13.73 9.44
CA ALA A 86 -2.85 -13.49 9.22
C ALA A 86 -3.29 -13.85 7.79
N ALA A 87 -4.42 -14.53 7.66
CA ALA A 87 -5.00 -14.89 6.39
C ALA A 87 -5.48 -13.63 5.63
N ARG A 88 -5.54 -13.72 4.31
CA ARG A 88 -6.17 -12.67 3.50
C ARG A 88 -7.69 -12.84 3.54
N LEU A 89 -8.40 -11.73 3.47
CA LEU A 89 -9.87 -11.74 3.46
C LEU A 89 -10.44 -12.65 2.35
N GLY A 90 -9.80 -12.68 1.17
CA GLY A 90 -10.22 -13.53 0.05
C GLY A 90 -9.95 -15.02 0.25
N GLU A 91 -9.27 -15.41 1.32
CA GLU A 91 -8.93 -16.80 1.68
C GLU A 91 -9.78 -17.31 2.85
N VAL A 92 -10.62 -16.45 3.43
CA VAL A 92 -11.45 -16.78 4.60
C VAL A 92 -12.90 -16.93 4.17
N GLU A 93 -13.54 -18.00 4.60
CA GLU A 93 -14.99 -18.15 4.50
C GLU A 93 -15.65 -17.36 5.63
N LEU A 94 -16.61 -16.51 5.26
CA LEU A 94 -17.31 -15.64 6.18
C LEU A 94 -18.81 -15.96 6.21
N GLU A 95 -19.35 -16.07 7.41
CA GLU A 95 -20.79 -16.05 7.60
C GLU A 95 -21.37 -14.67 7.24
N ALA A 96 -22.65 -14.64 6.80
CA ALA A 96 -23.28 -13.43 6.29
C ALA A 96 -23.22 -12.24 7.27
N ASP A 97 -23.36 -12.51 8.57
CA ASP A 97 -23.29 -11.46 9.59
C ASP A 97 -21.86 -10.95 9.81
N GLN A 98 -20.86 -11.82 9.76
CA GLN A 98 -19.46 -11.45 9.79
C GLN A 98 -19.10 -10.60 8.56
N ALA A 99 -19.54 -11.00 7.38
CA ALA A 99 -19.31 -10.25 6.15
C ALA A 99 -19.88 -8.82 6.22
N ARG A 100 -21.06 -8.65 6.82
CA ARG A 100 -21.66 -7.33 7.04
C ARG A 100 -20.86 -6.47 8.00
N VAL A 101 -20.33 -7.05 9.08
CA VAL A 101 -19.48 -6.35 10.04
C VAL A 101 -18.20 -5.90 9.35
N TYR A 102 -17.55 -6.79 8.62
CA TYR A 102 -16.31 -6.51 7.90
C TYR A 102 -16.50 -5.43 6.84
N HIS A 103 -17.59 -5.51 6.08
CA HIS A 103 -17.91 -4.47 5.11
C HIS A 103 -18.00 -3.08 5.75
N LYS A 104 -18.68 -2.94 6.89
CA LYS A 104 -18.80 -1.65 7.60
C LYS A 104 -17.43 -1.13 8.04
N VAL A 105 -16.57 -2.01 8.57
CA VAL A 105 -15.22 -1.63 8.98
C VAL A 105 -14.39 -1.18 7.79
N LEU A 106 -14.40 -1.93 6.68
CA LEU A 106 -13.68 -1.57 5.46
C LEU A 106 -14.13 -0.22 4.89
N VAL A 107 -15.43 0.01 4.82
CA VAL A 107 -15.98 1.32 4.38
C VAL A 107 -15.44 2.43 5.27
N ARG A 108 -15.38 2.23 6.58
CA ARG A 108 -14.80 3.21 7.50
C ARG A 108 -13.32 3.44 7.25
N GLN A 109 -12.54 2.39 6.99
CA GLN A 109 -11.11 2.53 6.67
C GLN A 109 -10.91 3.30 5.35
N ILE A 110 -11.71 3.02 4.33
CA ILE A 110 -11.69 3.75 3.06
C ILE A 110 -12.02 5.23 3.28
N GLN A 111 -13.01 5.55 4.10
CA GLN A 111 -13.33 6.95 4.44
C GLN A 111 -12.13 7.66 5.09
N LEU A 112 -11.44 7.02 6.03
CA LEU A 112 -10.25 7.58 6.67
C LEU A 112 -9.12 7.82 5.66
N MET A 113 -8.89 6.87 4.74
CA MET A 113 -7.92 7.02 3.64
C MET A 113 -8.24 8.26 2.79
N LEU A 114 -9.51 8.41 2.39
CA LEU A 114 -9.94 9.54 1.58
C LEU A 114 -9.83 10.87 2.35
N CYS A 115 -10.14 10.89 3.64
CA CYS A 115 -9.99 12.07 4.48
C CYS A 115 -8.54 12.54 4.61
N CYS A 116 -7.56 11.64 4.55
CA CYS A 116 -6.15 12.03 4.53
C CYS A 116 -5.58 12.21 3.10
N GLY A 117 -6.43 12.21 2.08
CA GLY A 117 -6.04 12.48 0.69
C GLY A 117 -5.37 11.31 -0.01
N LEU A 118 -5.53 10.09 0.49
CA LEU A 118 -4.94 8.88 -0.09
C LEU A 118 -6.00 7.96 -0.69
N ILE A 119 -5.65 7.37 -1.84
CA ILE A 119 -6.43 6.34 -2.52
C ILE A 119 -5.55 5.11 -2.69
N HIS A 120 -6.04 3.95 -2.26
CA HIS A 120 -5.27 2.69 -2.35
C HIS A 120 -4.96 2.29 -3.80
N GLY A 121 -5.89 2.52 -4.71
CA GLY A 121 -5.75 2.24 -6.15
C GLY A 121 -5.82 0.77 -6.57
N ASP A 122 -5.66 -0.17 -5.62
CA ASP A 122 -5.71 -1.63 -5.87
C ASP A 122 -6.28 -2.37 -4.65
N LEU A 123 -7.27 -1.78 -3.97
CA LEU A 123 -7.91 -2.42 -2.82
C LEU A 123 -8.75 -3.62 -3.27
N SER A 124 -8.44 -4.77 -2.69
CA SER A 124 -9.14 -6.02 -2.97
C SER A 124 -9.12 -6.92 -1.73
N ALA A 125 -9.92 -7.99 -1.72
CA ALA A 125 -9.90 -8.97 -0.65
C ALA A 125 -8.53 -9.66 -0.44
N TYR A 126 -7.65 -9.59 -1.43
CA TYR A 126 -6.28 -10.14 -1.34
C TYR A 126 -5.27 -9.19 -0.69
N ASN A 127 -5.63 -7.90 -0.55
CA ASN A 127 -4.77 -6.89 0.09
C ASN A 127 -5.24 -6.54 1.51
N VAL A 128 -6.25 -7.24 2.01
CA VAL A 128 -6.81 -7.09 3.34
C VAL A 128 -6.49 -8.33 4.16
N LEU A 129 -5.91 -8.14 5.35
CA LEU A 129 -5.55 -9.22 6.27
C LEU A 129 -6.58 -9.33 7.40
N VAL A 130 -6.86 -10.54 7.87
CA VAL A 130 -7.77 -10.81 8.99
C VAL A 130 -6.94 -11.00 10.25
N GLY A 131 -6.97 -10.03 11.14
CA GLY A 131 -6.22 -10.05 12.41
C GLY A 131 -6.81 -11.02 13.45
N PRO A 132 -6.16 -11.11 14.63
CA PRO A 132 -6.42 -12.15 15.64
C PRO A 132 -7.84 -12.16 16.21
N ASP A 133 -8.52 -11.02 16.25
CA ASP A 133 -9.88 -10.91 16.79
C ASP A 133 -10.96 -10.94 15.71
N GLY A 134 -10.64 -11.38 14.49
CA GLY A 134 -11.47 -11.12 13.34
C GLY A 134 -11.65 -9.62 13.08
N ARG A 135 -10.79 -8.81 13.69
CA ARG A 135 -10.71 -7.36 13.50
C ARG A 135 -9.52 -7.04 12.59
N TRP A 136 -9.72 -6.06 11.80
CA TRP A 136 -8.76 -5.52 10.82
C TRP A 136 -7.77 -4.59 11.49
#